data_39c9b88caab9e5298dea2aced5f3c84a
#
_entry.id   39c9b88caab9e5298dea2aced5f3c84a
#
_cell.length_a   1.000
_cell.length_b   1.000
_cell.length_c   1.000
_cell.angle_alpha   90.00
_cell.angle_beta   90.00
_cell.angle_gamma   90.00
#
_symmetry.space_group_name_H-M   'P 1'
#
loop_
_entity.id
_entity.type
_entity.pdbx_description
1 polymer ?
#
loop_
_entity_poly.entity_id
_entity_poly.type
_entity_poly.pdbx_seq_one_letter_code
_entity_poly.pdbx_strand_id
1 'polypeptide(L)'
;MHWIDWIVIALYFVLIGWLAWWYGRHQRDTTDYFLAGRNAGWVVIGASIFTSNIGSEHIVGLAGQGASTGMAMAHWELHAWCLIVLAGLFVPFYYKSGVATIPEFLEKRFSARTRWILSCVSLVAYVFTKVSVTVYAGAIVFQALLPDTFGSPQNAFWVGAFTTVVITGIYTVFGGIRAILHTATPQAVVILLGSFIITAIGLHKLGGWGELVATCKTNAANFALWRPLSDPDFPWLGVVIASPIIGLWYWCTDQYIVQRVLSARDLPTARRGALFGGLLKVWPVLIFLIPGMIGWALHQKGIIQLPPKIVGGEIVAPIDGDQVFPSLVKMLLPPGIRGLIVACLLAALMSSLASLFNSSASLFTVDIYEKLRPGQSEQHLLTVGRIATATVVVLGIIWIPVMAKVSGGGLYQYLQSVQGYLAPPITAVFFLGLFWKRLNSAGATWALATGFVLGMLKLTIQVLFGEGKTFQEPAWLVWIGELNFLYATGILFAIAAIVMVVASLLTPPPPEEKIRGLTYGSIHKEAADEIRKSWDAGNILMATVILLAVGGMYLYFSFWLS
;
A
#
# COMPACT_ATOMS: atom_id res chain seq x y z
N MET A 1 23.69 15.71 -10.61
CA MET A 1 23.23 16.40 -9.36
C MET A 1 24.16 17.55 -9.05
N HIS A 2 23.61 18.71 -8.67
CA HIS A 2 24.37 19.88 -8.23
C HIS A 2 24.72 19.76 -6.74
N TRP A 3 25.76 20.45 -6.25
CA TRP A 3 26.13 20.37 -4.83
C TRP A 3 25.02 20.81 -3.84
N ILE A 4 24.15 21.76 -4.26
CA ILE A 4 22.99 22.19 -3.48
C ILE A 4 21.98 21.04 -3.27
N ASP A 5 21.79 20.17 -4.28
CA ASP A 5 20.91 19.01 -4.16
C ASP A 5 21.39 18.05 -3.07
N TRP A 6 22.71 17.84 -2.98
CA TRP A 6 23.31 17.00 -1.95
C TRP A 6 23.17 17.58 -0.54
N ILE A 7 23.24 18.92 -0.39
CA ILE A 7 22.97 19.57 0.90
C ILE A 7 21.54 19.32 1.34
N VAL A 8 20.55 19.48 0.45
CA VAL A 8 19.13 19.26 0.77
C VAL A 8 18.90 17.81 1.20
N ILE A 9 19.47 16.85 0.47
CA ILE A 9 19.38 15.42 0.80
C ILE A 9 20.06 15.14 2.15
N ALA A 10 21.23 15.69 2.40
CA ALA A 10 21.94 15.50 3.66
C ALA A 10 21.15 16.07 4.86
N LEU A 11 20.57 17.26 4.73
CA LEU A 11 19.72 17.87 5.76
C LEU A 11 18.49 17.00 6.05
N TYR A 12 17.87 16.41 5.03
CA TYR A 12 16.79 15.45 5.20
C TYR A 12 17.24 14.24 6.04
N PHE A 13 18.37 13.60 5.69
CA PHE A 13 18.88 12.44 6.45
C PHE A 13 19.25 12.78 7.88
N VAL A 14 19.85 13.94 8.13
CA VAL A 14 20.18 14.42 9.48
C VAL A 14 18.90 14.60 10.31
N LEU A 15 17.87 15.22 9.74
CA LEU A 15 16.59 15.41 10.43
C LEU A 15 15.93 14.06 10.77
N ILE A 16 15.80 13.18 9.80
CA ILE A 16 15.14 11.87 9.99
C ILE A 16 15.95 10.99 10.96
N GLY A 17 17.27 10.96 10.83
CA GLY A 17 18.15 10.21 11.72
C GLY A 17 18.06 10.71 13.16
N TRP A 18 18.05 12.03 13.37
CA TRP A 18 17.88 12.65 14.69
C TRP A 18 16.52 12.31 15.30
N LEU A 19 15.42 12.43 14.54
CA LEU A 19 14.09 12.08 15.02
C LEU A 19 13.97 10.59 15.34
N ALA A 20 14.49 9.73 14.48
CA ALA A 20 14.48 8.29 14.70
C ALA A 20 15.23 7.90 15.97
N TRP A 21 16.41 8.49 16.19
CA TRP A 21 17.19 8.29 17.42
C TRP A 21 16.45 8.83 18.64
N TRP A 22 15.92 10.07 18.58
CA TRP A 22 15.26 10.72 19.71
C TRP A 22 14.04 9.94 20.19
N TYR A 23 13.17 9.52 19.28
CA TYR A 23 11.94 8.81 19.62
C TYR A 23 12.13 7.30 19.81
N GLY A 24 13.18 6.72 19.23
CA GLY A 24 13.46 5.28 19.30
C GLY A 24 14.25 4.82 20.53
N ARG A 25 14.87 5.73 21.28
CA ARG A 25 15.85 5.39 22.31
C ARG A 25 15.30 4.78 23.61
N HIS A 26 14.00 4.82 23.86
CA HIS A 26 13.38 4.33 25.08
C HIS A 26 12.26 3.34 24.76
N GLN A 27 12.63 2.11 24.57
CA GLN A 27 11.70 1.00 24.36
C GLN A 27 11.90 -0.05 25.45
N ARG A 28 10.85 -0.36 26.20
CA ARG A 28 10.89 -1.24 27.37
C ARG A 28 10.31 -2.62 27.11
N ASP A 29 9.30 -2.70 26.25
CA ASP A 29 8.54 -3.91 25.99
C ASP A 29 8.07 -3.99 24.50
N THR A 30 7.37 -5.06 24.17
CA THR A 30 6.81 -5.28 22.84
C THR A 30 5.73 -4.26 22.48
N THR A 31 4.98 -3.74 23.45
CA THR A 31 3.95 -2.71 23.24
C THR A 31 4.61 -1.38 22.84
N ASP A 32 5.72 -1.00 23.48
CA ASP A 32 6.50 0.17 23.05
C ASP A 32 7.04 -0.01 21.63
N TYR A 33 7.57 -1.20 21.31
CA TYR A 33 8.23 -1.48 20.04
C TYR A 33 7.26 -1.62 18.86
N PHE A 34 6.11 -2.29 19.04
CA PHE A 34 5.15 -2.58 17.97
C PHE A 34 3.90 -1.67 17.97
N LEU A 35 3.59 -0.99 19.09
CA LEU A 35 2.39 -0.16 19.25
C LEU A 35 2.68 1.24 19.83
N ALA A 36 3.94 1.66 19.89
CA ALA A 36 4.36 2.95 20.46
C ALA A 36 3.82 3.22 21.87
N GLY A 37 3.69 2.17 22.70
CA GLY A 37 3.10 2.26 24.04
C GLY A 37 1.61 2.65 24.03
N ARG A 38 0.92 2.54 22.90
CA ARG A 38 -0.47 3.01 22.68
C ARG A 38 -0.67 4.47 23.09
N ASN A 39 0.27 5.35 22.73
CA ASN A 39 0.24 6.77 23.11
C ASN A 39 0.41 7.72 21.90
N ALA A 40 0.15 7.25 20.69
CA ALA A 40 0.27 8.06 19.48
C ALA A 40 -0.90 9.05 19.35
N GLY A 41 -0.58 10.28 18.93
CA GLY A 41 -1.57 11.31 18.61
C GLY A 41 -2.12 11.14 17.18
N TRP A 42 -3.30 11.69 16.90
CA TRP A 42 -4.01 11.52 15.63
C TRP A 42 -3.26 12.06 14.39
N VAL A 43 -2.52 13.18 14.52
CA VAL A 43 -1.71 13.74 13.42
C VAL A 43 -0.62 12.77 13.00
N VAL A 44 0.10 12.24 13.98
CA VAL A 44 1.19 11.29 13.76
C VAL A 44 0.67 9.99 13.14
N ILE A 45 -0.48 9.51 13.61
CA ILE A 45 -1.15 8.31 13.06
C ILE A 45 -1.53 8.55 11.60
N GLY A 46 -2.24 9.64 11.30
CA GLY A 46 -2.70 9.92 9.94
C GLY A 46 -1.55 10.20 8.96
N ALA A 47 -0.53 10.95 9.39
CA ALA A 47 0.69 11.13 8.61
C ALA A 47 1.38 9.80 8.32
N SER A 48 1.48 8.92 9.33
CA SER A 48 2.09 7.61 9.17
C SER A 48 1.27 6.67 8.27
N ILE A 49 -0.06 6.70 8.34
CA ILE A 49 -0.94 5.96 7.41
C ILE A 49 -0.65 6.40 5.96
N PHE A 50 -0.61 7.71 5.73
CA PHE A 50 -0.32 8.27 4.42
C PHE A 50 1.07 7.88 3.91
N THR A 51 2.13 8.15 4.69
CA THR A 51 3.51 7.88 4.26
C THR A 51 3.83 6.39 4.16
N SER A 52 3.15 5.55 4.94
CA SER A 52 3.29 4.10 4.78
C SER A 52 2.68 3.61 3.47
N ASN A 53 1.55 4.18 3.05
CA ASN A 53 0.93 3.87 1.76
C ASN A 53 1.76 4.40 0.59
N ILE A 54 2.31 5.61 0.70
CA ILE A 54 3.05 6.22 -0.40
C ILE A 54 4.50 5.75 -0.39
N GLY A 55 4.81 4.75 -1.19
CA GLY A 55 6.16 4.29 -1.47
C GLY A 55 6.69 4.82 -2.80
N SER A 56 7.90 4.43 -3.15
CA SER A 56 8.49 4.73 -4.45
C SER A 56 7.67 4.17 -5.62
N GLU A 57 7.00 3.05 -5.41
CA GLU A 57 6.07 2.44 -6.36
C GLU A 57 4.86 3.35 -6.67
N HIS A 58 4.44 4.21 -5.74
CA HIS A 58 3.41 5.21 -6.02
C HIS A 58 3.97 6.38 -6.82
N ILE A 59 5.12 6.93 -6.43
CA ILE A 59 5.68 8.11 -7.09
C ILE A 59 6.14 7.77 -8.51
N VAL A 60 6.86 6.67 -8.67
CA VAL A 60 7.40 6.25 -9.98
C VAL A 60 6.36 5.45 -10.76
N GLY A 61 5.81 4.39 -10.16
CA GLY A 61 4.91 3.47 -10.85
C GLY A 61 3.56 4.11 -11.19
N LEU A 62 2.99 4.94 -10.30
CA LEU A 62 1.72 5.61 -10.58
C LEU A 62 1.88 6.73 -11.63
N ALA A 63 3.02 7.45 -11.61
CA ALA A 63 3.34 8.37 -12.69
C ALA A 63 3.53 7.65 -14.03
N GLY A 64 4.17 6.48 -14.00
CA GLY A 64 4.27 5.60 -15.17
C GLY A 64 2.93 5.16 -15.71
N GLN A 65 2.01 4.75 -14.84
CA GLN A 65 0.63 4.42 -15.21
C GLN A 65 -0.11 5.65 -15.77
N GLY A 66 0.05 6.83 -15.15
CA GLY A 66 -0.52 8.07 -15.68
C GLY A 66 -0.10 8.35 -17.12
N ALA A 67 1.16 8.08 -17.46
CA ALA A 67 1.66 8.27 -18.82
C ALA A 67 1.20 7.17 -19.80
N SER A 68 1.09 5.93 -19.36
CA SER A 68 0.80 4.76 -20.22
C SER A 68 -0.69 4.42 -20.29
N THR A 69 -1.39 4.43 -19.16
CA THR A 69 -2.80 4.01 -19.02
C THR A 69 -3.74 5.12 -18.55
N GLY A 70 -3.22 6.33 -18.40
CA GLY A 70 -4.03 7.52 -18.06
C GLY A 70 -4.73 7.45 -16.71
N MET A 71 -6.00 7.84 -16.66
CA MET A 71 -6.75 8.06 -15.43
C MET A 71 -7.32 6.77 -14.80
N ALA A 72 -7.26 5.62 -15.47
CA ALA A 72 -7.88 4.38 -14.98
C ALA A 72 -7.38 3.93 -13.59
N MET A 73 -6.11 4.22 -13.25
CA MET A 73 -5.55 3.90 -11.92
C MET A 73 -6.04 4.83 -10.80
N ALA A 74 -6.72 5.92 -11.10
CA ALA A 74 -7.28 6.81 -10.08
C ALA A 74 -8.25 6.08 -9.14
N HIS A 75 -8.92 5.04 -9.60
CA HIS A 75 -9.85 4.25 -8.77
C HIS A 75 -9.18 3.69 -7.49
N TRP A 76 -7.90 3.31 -7.55
CA TRP A 76 -7.14 2.85 -6.37
C TRP A 76 -6.70 4.00 -5.48
N GLU A 77 -6.38 5.14 -6.08
CA GLU A 77 -5.94 6.31 -5.31
C GLU A 77 -7.13 7.01 -4.62
N LEU A 78 -8.33 6.88 -5.15
CA LEU A 78 -9.56 7.42 -4.55
C LEU A 78 -10.13 6.54 -3.41
N HIS A 79 -9.39 5.57 -2.90
CA HIS A 79 -9.77 4.74 -1.74
C HIS A 79 -9.80 5.48 -0.39
N ALA A 80 -9.66 6.81 -0.37
CA ALA A 80 -9.76 7.60 0.86
C ALA A 80 -11.06 7.32 1.65
N TRP A 81 -12.16 6.97 0.99
CA TRP A 81 -13.41 6.54 1.62
C TRP A 81 -13.27 5.25 2.45
N CYS A 82 -12.34 4.35 2.12
CA CYS A 82 -12.08 3.15 2.91
C CYS A 82 -11.57 3.49 4.31
N LEU A 83 -10.88 4.62 4.49
CA LEU A 83 -10.45 5.10 5.81
C LEU A 83 -11.61 5.63 6.65
N ILE A 84 -12.71 6.08 6.04
CA ILE A 84 -13.97 6.33 6.75
C ILE A 84 -14.57 5.01 7.24
N VAL A 85 -14.55 3.98 6.39
CA VAL A 85 -14.99 2.62 6.77
C VAL A 85 -14.12 2.07 7.89
N LEU A 86 -12.80 2.21 7.82
CA LEU A 86 -11.88 1.85 8.90
C LEU A 86 -12.27 2.55 10.20
N ALA A 87 -12.36 3.88 10.20
CA ALA A 87 -12.67 4.70 11.37
C ALA A 87 -14.05 4.38 11.96
N GLY A 88 -15.06 4.17 11.10
CA GLY A 88 -16.45 3.96 11.48
C GLY A 88 -16.74 2.54 11.91
N LEU A 89 -16.33 1.57 11.12
CA LEU A 89 -16.76 0.19 11.26
C LEU A 89 -15.74 -0.71 11.97
N PHE A 90 -14.45 -0.59 11.69
CA PHE A 90 -13.44 -1.55 12.18
C PHE A 90 -12.73 -1.10 13.46
N VAL A 91 -12.31 0.16 13.54
CA VAL A 91 -11.55 0.71 14.68
C VAL A 91 -12.20 0.45 16.03
N PRO A 92 -13.54 0.60 16.20
CA PRO A 92 -14.17 0.32 17.49
C PRO A 92 -13.94 -1.12 17.98
N PHE A 93 -14.00 -2.10 17.07
CA PHE A 93 -13.79 -3.51 17.43
C PHE A 93 -12.33 -3.80 17.73
N TYR A 94 -11.43 -3.34 16.90
CA TYR A 94 -9.98 -3.52 17.09
C TYR A 94 -9.51 -2.89 18.40
N TYR A 95 -9.92 -1.66 18.65
CA TYR A 95 -9.52 -0.93 19.85
C TYR A 95 -10.07 -1.56 21.12
N LYS A 96 -11.38 -1.87 21.16
CA LYS A 96 -12.03 -2.49 22.33
C LYS A 96 -11.58 -3.92 22.58
N SER A 97 -11.24 -4.68 21.55
CA SER A 97 -10.69 -6.02 21.71
C SER A 97 -9.26 -6.03 22.26
N GLY A 98 -8.58 -4.86 22.30
CA GLY A 98 -7.24 -4.72 22.83
C GLY A 98 -6.16 -5.50 22.10
N VAL A 99 -6.39 -5.86 20.84
CA VAL A 99 -5.45 -6.66 20.03
C VAL A 99 -4.20 -5.88 19.68
N ALA A 100 -3.08 -6.58 19.56
CA ALA A 100 -1.80 -6.03 19.07
C ALA A 100 -1.66 -6.21 17.55
N THR A 101 -2.28 -7.24 16.99
CA THR A 101 -2.22 -7.55 15.56
C THR A 101 -3.61 -7.85 14.99
N ILE A 102 -3.75 -7.66 13.68
CA ILE A 102 -5.00 -7.98 12.98
C ILE A 102 -5.30 -9.49 12.97
N PRO A 103 -4.31 -10.39 12.77
CA PRO A 103 -4.55 -11.81 12.95
C PRO A 103 -5.01 -12.20 14.35
N GLU A 104 -4.57 -11.51 15.41
CA GLU A 104 -5.07 -11.72 16.77
C GLU A 104 -6.56 -11.44 16.89
N PHE A 105 -7.09 -10.45 16.19
CA PHE A 105 -8.54 -10.20 16.12
C PHE A 105 -9.29 -11.41 15.54
N LEU A 106 -8.75 -12.04 14.49
CA LEU A 106 -9.33 -13.27 13.94
C LEU A 106 -9.29 -14.44 14.94
N GLU A 107 -8.25 -14.55 15.76
CA GLU A 107 -8.23 -15.55 16.84
C GLU A 107 -9.35 -15.33 17.84
N LYS A 108 -9.55 -14.07 18.26
CA LYS A 108 -10.64 -13.72 19.19
C LYS A 108 -12.01 -14.01 18.58
N ARG A 109 -12.22 -13.66 17.32
CA ARG A 109 -13.50 -13.85 16.63
C ARG A 109 -13.73 -15.30 16.17
N PHE A 110 -12.71 -16.01 15.74
CA PHE A 110 -12.80 -17.34 15.16
C PHE A 110 -11.90 -18.35 15.89
N SER A 111 -10.62 -18.46 15.51
CA SER A 111 -9.72 -19.45 16.10
C SER A 111 -8.22 -19.11 15.89
N ALA A 112 -7.37 -19.81 16.67
CA ALA A 112 -5.93 -19.75 16.47
C ALA A 112 -5.48 -20.19 15.06
N ARG A 113 -6.20 -21.11 14.40
CA ARG A 113 -5.91 -21.54 13.04
C ARG A 113 -6.06 -20.40 12.04
N THR A 114 -7.12 -19.59 12.15
CA THR A 114 -7.33 -18.43 11.29
C THR A 114 -6.23 -17.38 11.49
N ARG A 115 -5.81 -17.13 12.73
CA ARG A 115 -4.66 -16.27 13.05
C ARG A 115 -3.40 -16.76 12.34
N TRP A 116 -3.05 -18.04 12.48
CA TRP A 116 -1.87 -18.63 11.87
C TRP A 116 -1.85 -18.51 10.35
N ILE A 117 -2.95 -18.87 9.69
CA ILE A 117 -3.05 -18.79 8.22
C ILE A 117 -2.81 -17.35 7.77
N LEU A 118 -3.51 -16.38 8.38
CA LEU A 118 -3.38 -14.98 7.97
C LEU A 118 -1.97 -14.45 8.25
N SER A 119 -1.38 -14.74 9.41
CA SER A 119 -0.03 -14.27 9.76
C SER A 119 1.03 -14.82 8.81
N CYS A 120 0.99 -16.12 8.51
CA CYS A 120 1.94 -16.75 7.59
C CYS A 120 1.81 -16.17 6.16
N VAL A 121 0.59 -16.06 5.64
CA VAL A 121 0.34 -15.53 4.30
C VAL A 121 0.75 -14.06 4.22
N SER A 122 0.38 -13.24 5.21
CA SER A 122 0.75 -11.82 5.24
C SER A 122 2.27 -11.63 5.31
N LEU A 123 2.98 -12.43 6.13
CA LEU A 123 4.43 -12.36 6.26
C LEU A 123 5.13 -12.67 4.93
N VAL A 124 4.72 -13.77 4.27
CA VAL A 124 5.24 -14.15 2.95
C VAL A 124 4.94 -13.06 1.91
N ALA A 125 3.71 -12.56 1.88
CA ALA A 125 3.31 -11.49 0.96
C ALA A 125 4.12 -10.20 1.19
N TYR A 126 4.36 -9.80 2.44
CA TYR A 126 5.14 -8.58 2.72
C TYR A 126 6.58 -8.70 2.25
N VAL A 127 7.24 -9.80 2.58
CA VAL A 127 8.66 -10.00 2.25
C VAL A 127 8.84 -10.12 0.73
N PHE A 128 8.10 -11.03 0.10
CA PHE A 128 8.35 -11.42 -1.29
C PHE A 128 7.62 -10.57 -2.34
N THR A 129 6.68 -9.72 -1.95
CA THR A 129 6.01 -8.81 -2.88
C THR A 129 6.24 -7.34 -2.53
N LYS A 130 5.68 -6.85 -1.42
CA LYS A 130 5.71 -5.42 -1.10
C LYS A 130 7.12 -4.86 -0.88
N VAL A 131 7.94 -5.52 -0.04
CA VAL A 131 9.33 -5.06 0.22
C VAL A 131 10.12 -5.03 -1.08
N SER A 132 10.06 -6.10 -1.86
CA SER A 132 10.84 -6.25 -3.09
C SER A 132 10.44 -5.23 -4.16
N VAL A 133 9.13 -5.02 -4.35
CA VAL A 133 8.61 -4.02 -5.31
C VAL A 133 9.03 -2.61 -4.91
N THR A 134 8.91 -2.27 -3.63
CA THR A 134 9.29 -0.95 -3.11
C THR A 134 10.78 -0.68 -3.28
N VAL A 135 11.63 -1.67 -2.97
CA VAL A 135 13.09 -1.55 -3.14
C VAL A 135 13.46 -1.43 -4.61
N TYR A 136 12.87 -2.25 -5.47
CA TYR A 136 13.13 -2.23 -6.91
C TYR A 136 12.74 -0.87 -7.53
N ALA A 137 11.56 -0.34 -7.19
CA ALA A 137 11.12 0.98 -7.64
C ALA A 137 12.09 2.09 -7.19
N GLY A 138 12.57 2.01 -5.94
CA GLY A 138 13.59 2.94 -5.44
C GLY A 138 14.92 2.83 -6.20
N ALA A 139 15.36 1.62 -6.51
CA ALA A 139 16.60 1.37 -7.25
C ALA A 139 16.57 1.96 -8.68
N ILE A 140 15.42 1.88 -9.38
CA ILE A 140 15.21 2.52 -10.68
C ILE A 140 15.44 4.04 -10.59
N VAL A 141 14.97 4.67 -9.51
CA VAL A 141 15.18 6.11 -9.30
C VAL A 141 16.66 6.46 -9.18
N PHE A 142 17.41 5.70 -8.39
CA PHE A 142 18.86 5.90 -8.28
C PHE A 142 19.56 5.71 -9.64
N GLN A 143 19.20 4.66 -10.37
CA GLN A 143 19.71 4.39 -11.70
C GLN A 143 19.48 5.55 -12.67
N ALA A 144 18.28 6.13 -12.64
CA ALA A 144 17.89 7.19 -13.57
C ALA A 144 18.45 8.57 -13.20
N LEU A 145 18.51 8.90 -11.90
CA LEU A 145 18.91 10.22 -11.42
C LEU A 145 20.40 10.34 -11.10
N LEU A 146 21.08 9.24 -10.81
CA LEU A 146 22.47 9.20 -10.37
C LEU A 146 23.35 8.25 -11.19
N PRO A 147 23.15 8.12 -12.54
CA PRO A 147 23.85 7.12 -13.34
C PRO A 147 25.37 7.27 -13.30
N ASP A 148 25.85 8.51 -13.30
CA ASP A 148 27.28 8.82 -13.36
C ASP A 148 27.94 8.92 -11.97
N THR A 149 27.14 9.01 -10.90
CA THR A 149 27.66 9.18 -9.53
C THR A 149 28.40 7.94 -9.04
N PHE A 150 27.97 6.76 -9.50
CA PHE A 150 28.50 5.46 -9.08
C PHE A 150 29.21 4.71 -10.23
N GLY A 151 29.62 5.43 -11.25
CA GLY A 151 30.39 4.91 -12.39
C GLY A 151 29.57 4.23 -13.48
N SER A 152 28.38 3.72 -13.19
CA SER A 152 27.45 3.19 -14.18
C SER A 152 26.02 3.18 -13.67
N PRO A 153 25.00 3.18 -14.56
CA PRO A 153 23.59 3.06 -14.16
C PRO A 153 23.31 1.78 -13.35
N GLN A 154 23.97 0.68 -13.70
CA GLN A 154 23.83 -0.59 -12.99
C GLN A 154 24.37 -0.51 -11.54
N ASN A 155 25.52 0.14 -11.35
CA ASN A 155 26.06 0.37 -10.01
C ASN A 155 25.14 1.29 -9.21
N ALA A 156 24.60 2.35 -9.82
CA ALA A 156 23.64 3.25 -9.17
C ALA A 156 22.40 2.51 -8.70
N PHE A 157 21.85 1.58 -9.50
CA PHE A 157 20.75 0.70 -9.12
C PHE A 157 21.06 -0.07 -7.83
N TRP A 158 22.18 -0.83 -7.81
CA TRP A 158 22.54 -1.68 -6.69
C TRP A 158 22.93 -0.90 -5.44
N VAL A 159 23.69 0.18 -5.58
CA VAL A 159 24.06 1.05 -4.46
C VAL A 159 22.83 1.71 -3.86
N GLY A 160 21.91 2.20 -4.70
CA GLY A 160 20.66 2.79 -4.25
C GLY A 160 19.79 1.80 -3.48
N ALA A 161 19.56 0.62 -4.07
CA ALA A 161 18.80 -0.45 -3.43
C ALA A 161 19.38 -0.84 -2.06
N PHE A 162 20.67 -1.17 -2.03
CA PHE A 162 21.35 -1.62 -0.82
C PHE A 162 21.38 -0.55 0.27
N THR A 163 21.81 0.66 -0.06
CA THR A 163 21.95 1.77 0.90
C THR A 163 20.62 2.11 1.54
N THR A 164 19.56 2.20 0.73
CA THR A 164 18.23 2.57 1.24
C THR A 164 17.67 1.49 2.17
N VAL A 165 17.79 0.21 1.80
CA VAL A 165 17.32 -0.90 2.65
C VAL A 165 18.10 -0.96 3.95
N VAL A 166 19.43 -0.80 3.91
CA VAL A 166 20.29 -0.87 5.11
C VAL A 166 20.00 0.31 6.05
N ILE A 167 19.96 1.55 5.55
CA ILE A 167 19.68 2.72 6.39
C ILE A 167 18.30 2.61 7.01
N THR A 168 17.30 2.22 6.22
CA THR A 168 15.93 2.02 6.70
C THR A 168 15.87 0.91 7.75
N GLY A 169 16.57 -0.21 7.49
CA GLY A 169 16.66 -1.34 8.40
C GLY A 169 17.26 -0.92 9.76
N ILE A 170 18.35 -0.19 9.74
CA ILE A 170 19.05 0.25 10.96
C ILE A 170 18.08 1.05 11.86
N TYR A 171 17.47 2.11 11.34
CA TYR A 171 16.61 2.92 12.21
C TYR A 171 15.32 2.19 12.61
N THR A 172 14.82 1.23 11.82
CA THR A 172 13.64 0.43 12.15
C THR A 172 13.95 -0.59 13.25
N VAL A 173 15.07 -1.31 13.15
CA VAL A 173 15.52 -2.29 14.16
C VAL A 173 15.69 -1.65 15.53
N PHE A 174 16.28 -0.46 15.59
CA PHE A 174 16.52 0.24 16.85
C PHE A 174 15.35 1.13 17.30
N GLY A 175 14.59 1.68 16.36
CA GLY A 175 13.56 2.69 16.63
C GLY A 175 12.14 2.14 16.80
N GLY A 176 11.83 0.95 16.24
CA GLY A 176 10.48 0.36 16.23
C GLY A 176 9.42 1.31 15.65
N ILE A 177 8.14 1.03 15.92
CA ILE A 177 7.04 1.83 15.38
C ILE A 177 7.02 3.26 15.91
N ARG A 178 7.55 3.51 17.12
CA ARG A 178 7.56 4.85 17.71
C ARG A 178 8.41 5.81 16.87
N ALA A 179 9.59 5.37 16.42
CA ALA A 179 10.42 6.15 15.49
C ALA A 179 9.73 6.33 14.15
N ILE A 180 9.13 5.27 13.59
CA ILE A 180 8.41 5.30 12.31
C ILE A 180 7.28 6.32 12.33
N LEU A 181 6.44 6.32 13.37
CA LEU A 181 5.32 7.23 13.51
C LEU A 181 5.78 8.71 13.53
N HIS A 182 6.83 9.02 14.29
CA HIS A 182 7.28 10.41 14.43
C HIS A 182 8.11 10.91 13.25
N THR A 183 8.86 10.04 12.57
CA THR A 183 9.52 10.39 11.30
C THR A 183 8.53 10.55 10.15
N ALA A 184 7.37 9.90 10.21
CA ALA A 184 6.34 9.95 9.18
C ALA A 184 5.77 11.37 8.98
N THR A 185 5.65 12.18 10.02
CA THR A 185 5.09 13.54 9.90
C THR A 185 5.93 14.46 9.00
N PRO A 186 7.25 14.66 9.25
CA PRO A 186 8.06 15.43 8.31
C PRO A 186 8.20 14.76 6.94
N GLN A 187 8.21 13.44 6.86
CA GLN A 187 8.19 12.73 5.59
C GLN A 187 6.92 13.03 4.78
N ALA A 188 5.74 13.06 5.42
CA ALA A 188 4.49 13.44 4.75
C ALA A 188 4.56 14.86 4.16
N VAL A 189 5.11 15.81 4.93
CA VAL A 189 5.30 17.19 4.47
C VAL A 189 6.22 17.24 3.25
N VAL A 190 7.37 16.56 3.30
CA VAL A 190 8.34 16.53 2.20
C VAL A 190 7.72 15.89 0.95
N ILE A 191 7.00 14.77 1.11
CA ILE A 191 6.31 14.06 0.02
C ILE A 191 5.26 14.97 -0.64
N LEU A 192 4.39 15.61 0.14
CA LEU A 192 3.36 16.49 -0.38
C LEU A 192 3.96 17.70 -1.09
N LEU A 193 4.87 18.42 -0.43
CA LEU A 193 5.49 19.63 -1.01
C LEU A 193 6.24 19.30 -2.30
N GLY A 194 7.10 18.27 -2.28
CA GLY A 194 7.85 17.86 -3.46
C GLY A 194 6.94 17.49 -4.63
N SER A 195 5.90 16.71 -4.37
CA SER A 195 4.98 16.25 -5.42
C SER A 195 4.09 17.37 -5.96
N PHE A 196 3.66 18.32 -5.13
CA PHE A 196 2.96 19.52 -5.60
C PHE A 196 3.87 20.41 -6.46
N ILE A 197 5.13 20.60 -6.06
CA ILE A 197 6.09 21.42 -6.81
C ILE A 197 6.33 20.85 -8.21
N ILE A 198 6.58 19.54 -8.34
CA ILE A 198 6.82 18.94 -9.68
C ILE A 198 5.57 19.01 -10.56
N THR A 199 4.37 18.81 -9.98
CA THR A 199 3.09 18.95 -10.69
C THR A 199 2.91 20.38 -11.20
N ALA A 200 3.13 21.38 -10.35
CA ALA A 200 2.98 22.79 -10.70
C ALA A 200 3.97 23.22 -11.79
N ILE A 201 5.25 22.84 -11.66
CA ILE A 201 6.28 23.14 -12.68
C ILE A 201 5.95 22.45 -14.01
N GLY A 202 5.53 21.19 -13.97
CA GLY A 202 5.13 20.43 -15.14
C GLY A 202 3.95 21.07 -15.87
N LEU A 203 2.88 21.45 -15.15
CA LEU A 203 1.73 22.16 -15.70
C LEU A 203 2.12 23.52 -16.28
N HIS A 204 2.93 24.29 -15.59
CA HIS A 204 3.40 25.58 -16.10
C HIS A 204 4.17 25.43 -17.42
N LYS A 205 5.07 24.44 -17.51
CA LYS A 205 5.84 24.14 -18.73
C LYS A 205 4.96 23.66 -19.88
N LEU A 206 3.88 22.94 -19.58
CA LEU A 206 2.92 22.45 -20.57
C LEU A 206 2.01 23.56 -21.12
N GLY A 207 1.82 24.65 -20.37
CA GLY A 207 0.89 25.74 -20.70
C GLY A 207 -0.41 25.72 -19.88
N GLY A 208 -0.45 24.92 -18.79
CA GLY A 208 -1.56 24.88 -17.85
C GLY A 208 -2.47 23.67 -18.00
N TRP A 209 -3.51 23.63 -17.17
CA TRP A 209 -4.47 22.52 -17.11
C TRP A 209 -5.25 22.33 -18.43
N GLY A 210 -5.67 23.43 -19.08
CA GLY A 210 -6.37 23.36 -20.36
C GLY A 210 -5.56 22.66 -21.45
N GLU A 211 -4.25 22.90 -21.50
CA GLU A 211 -3.35 22.22 -22.43
C GLU A 211 -3.18 20.74 -22.13
N LEU A 212 -3.16 20.35 -20.85
CA LEU A 212 -3.17 18.95 -20.45
C LEU A 212 -4.45 18.26 -20.96
N VAL A 213 -5.61 18.85 -20.70
CA VAL A 213 -6.90 18.32 -21.17
C VAL A 213 -6.93 18.22 -22.69
N ALA A 214 -6.54 19.28 -23.41
CA ALA A 214 -6.52 19.32 -24.86
C ALA A 214 -5.61 18.22 -25.45
N THR A 215 -4.42 18.03 -24.85
CA THR A 215 -3.48 16.99 -25.30
C THR A 215 -4.02 15.59 -24.99
N CYS A 216 -4.58 15.35 -23.80
CA CYS A 216 -5.15 14.05 -23.43
C CYS A 216 -6.39 13.70 -24.29
N LYS A 217 -7.18 14.68 -24.75
CA LYS A 217 -8.29 14.47 -25.69
C LYS A 217 -7.85 13.81 -27.00
N THR A 218 -6.63 14.03 -27.46
CA THR A 218 -6.13 13.37 -28.70
C THR A 218 -6.05 11.86 -28.59
N ASN A 219 -6.04 11.33 -27.36
CA ASN A 219 -6.10 9.91 -27.05
C ASN A 219 -7.10 9.62 -25.91
N ALA A 220 -8.32 10.13 -26.03
CA ALA A 220 -9.33 10.10 -24.98
C ALA A 220 -9.62 8.69 -24.45
N ALA A 221 -9.62 7.69 -25.31
CA ALA A 221 -9.83 6.28 -24.91
C ALA A 221 -8.82 5.81 -23.88
N ASN A 222 -7.55 6.22 -24.01
CA ASN A 222 -6.49 5.85 -23.08
C ASN A 222 -6.50 6.67 -21.78
N PHE A 223 -6.98 7.92 -21.83
CA PHE A 223 -6.97 8.82 -20.66
C PHE A 223 -8.32 8.91 -19.94
N ALA A 224 -9.35 8.19 -20.39
CA ALA A 224 -10.64 8.12 -19.72
C ALA A 224 -10.53 7.44 -18.34
N LEU A 225 -11.29 7.95 -17.37
CA LEU A 225 -11.43 7.33 -16.05
C LEU A 225 -12.17 5.99 -16.16
N TRP A 226 -13.29 5.98 -16.89
CA TRP A 226 -14.11 4.80 -17.11
C TRP A 226 -13.85 4.22 -18.50
N ARG A 227 -13.37 2.99 -18.54
CA ARG A 227 -13.06 2.29 -19.78
C ARG A 227 -14.16 1.30 -20.14
N PRO A 228 -14.38 0.99 -21.42
CA PRO A 228 -15.43 0.06 -21.86
C PRO A 228 -15.20 -1.35 -21.30
N LEU A 229 -16.23 -2.18 -21.33
CA LEU A 229 -16.14 -3.59 -20.91
C LEU A 229 -15.12 -4.41 -21.72
N SER A 230 -14.84 -3.99 -22.94
CA SER A 230 -13.86 -4.62 -23.84
C SER A 230 -12.41 -4.21 -23.55
N ASP A 231 -12.18 -3.28 -22.62
CA ASP A 231 -10.81 -2.89 -22.25
C ASP A 231 -10.08 -4.08 -21.61
N PRO A 232 -8.86 -4.44 -22.08
CA PRO A 232 -8.14 -5.60 -21.56
C PRO A 232 -7.61 -5.40 -20.14
N ASP A 233 -7.33 -4.16 -19.74
CA ASP A 233 -6.68 -3.86 -18.47
C ASP A 233 -7.68 -3.41 -17.39
N PHE A 234 -8.55 -2.44 -17.71
CA PHE A 234 -9.42 -1.76 -16.74
C PHE A 234 -10.89 -1.69 -17.17
N PRO A 235 -11.55 -2.83 -17.51
CA PRO A 235 -12.97 -2.82 -17.80
C PRO A 235 -13.75 -2.27 -16.59
N TRP A 236 -14.65 -1.28 -16.81
CA TRP A 236 -15.31 -0.56 -15.72
C TRP A 236 -16.03 -1.48 -14.71
N LEU A 237 -16.66 -2.55 -15.18
CA LEU A 237 -17.33 -3.51 -14.29
C LEU A 237 -16.33 -4.24 -13.39
N GLY A 238 -15.19 -4.64 -13.95
CA GLY A 238 -14.10 -5.25 -13.17
C GLY A 238 -13.57 -4.29 -12.12
N VAL A 239 -13.39 -3.01 -12.46
CA VAL A 239 -12.95 -1.96 -11.54
C VAL A 239 -13.95 -1.78 -10.38
N VAL A 240 -15.24 -1.66 -10.67
CA VAL A 240 -16.29 -1.49 -9.66
C VAL A 240 -16.36 -2.68 -8.69
N ILE A 241 -16.06 -3.89 -9.17
CA ILE A 241 -16.04 -5.10 -8.33
C ILE A 241 -14.74 -5.19 -7.52
N ALA A 242 -13.59 -5.10 -8.17
CA ALA A 242 -12.30 -5.40 -7.55
C ALA A 242 -11.77 -4.28 -6.64
N SER A 243 -11.92 -3.03 -7.06
CA SER A 243 -11.39 -1.89 -6.33
C SER A 243 -11.89 -1.80 -4.88
N PRO A 244 -13.19 -1.94 -4.57
CA PRO A 244 -13.65 -1.99 -3.18
C PRO A 244 -13.11 -3.19 -2.39
N ILE A 245 -13.00 -4.36 -2.99
CA ILE A 245 -12.49 -5.57 -2.32
C ILE A 245 -11.04 -5.36 -1.89
N ILE A 246 -10.20 -4.90 -2.81
CA ILE A 246 -8.79 -4.63 -2.56
C ILE A 246 -8.64 -3.46 -1.58
N GLY A 247 -9.42 -2.38 -1.74
CA GLY A 247 -9.39 -1.21 -0.88
C GLY A 247 -9.78 -1.53 0.56
N LEU A 248 -10.86 -2.27 0.78
CA LEU A 248 -11.29 -2.68 2.12
C LEU A 248 -10.28 -3.60 2.79
N TRP A 249 -9.69 -4.56 2.06
CA TRP A 249 -8.60 -5.36 2.59
C TRP A 249 -7.44 -4.47 3.04
N TYR A 250 -6.90 -3.65 2.14
CA TYR A 250 -5.69 -2.88 2.37
C TYR A 250 -5.85 -1.86 3.52
N TRP A 251 -6.95 -1.12 3.53
CA TRP A 251 -7.15 -0.03 4.49
C TRP A 251 -7.75 -0.48 5.82
N CYS A 252 -8.56 -1.55 5.82
CA CYS A 252 -9.32 -1.94 7.01
C CYS A 252 -8.79 -3.18 7.71
N THR A 253 -8.03 -4.06 7.03
CA THR A 253 -7.66 -5.38 7.56
C THR A 253 -6.19 -5.75 7.41
N ASP A 254 -5.39 -4.93 6.72
CA ASP A 254 -3.97 -5.18 6.58
C ASP A 254 -3.21 -4.64 7.81
N GLN A 255 -2.42 -5.51 8.46
CA GLN A 255 -1.57 -5.17 9.61
C GLN A 255 -0.68 -3.95 9.32
N TYR A 256 -0.16 -3.88 8.12
CA TYR A 256 0.70 -2.82 7.63
C TYR A 256 0.12 -1.40 7.79
N ILE A 257 -1.19 -1.24 7.65
CA ILE A 257 -1.89 0.04 7.83
C ILE A 257 -2.50 0.15 9.22
N VAL A 258 -3.25 -0.88 9.64
CA VAL A 258 -4.07 -0.82 10.86
C VAL A 258 -3.22 -0.72 12.12
N GLN A 259 -1.99 -1.24 12.12
CA GLN A 259 -1.08 -1.14 13.26
C GLN A 259 -0.89 0.30 13.77
N ARG A 260 -0.94 1.31 12.88
CA ARG A 260 -0.85 2.74 13.26
C ARG A 260 -2.05 3.18 14.09
N VAL A 261 -3.22 2.72 13.69
CA VAL A 261 -4.46 3.01 14.41
C VAL A 261 -4.49 2.34 15.78
N LEU A 262 -3.95 1.12 15.88
CA LEU A 262 -3.81 0.39 17.15
C LEU A 262 -2.82 1.06 18.13
N SER A 263 -1.95 1.93 17.63
CA SER A 263 -1.00 2.71 18.45
C SER A 263 -1.63 3.93 19.13
N ALA A 264 -2.91 4.22 18.86
CA ALA A 264 -3.61 5.39 19.41
C ALA A 264 -3.79 5.30 20.93
N ARG A 265 -3.77 6.46 21.60
CA ARG A 265 -4.00 6.56 23.04
C ARG A 265 -5.46 6.29 23.47
N ASP A 266 -6.42 6.58 22.59
CA ASP A 266 -7.85 6.40 22.84
C ASP A 266 -8.63 6.21 21.53
N LEU A 267 -9.87 5.77 21.63
CA LEU A 267 -10.73 5.51 20.48
C LEU A 267 -11.01 6.75 19.62
N PRO A 268 -11.30 7.95 20.16
CA PRO A 268 -11.46 9.17 19.36
C PRO A 268 -10.19 9.53 18.57
N THR A 269 -9.01 9.39 19.18
CA THR A 269 -7.71 9.62 18.52
C THR A 269 -7.47 8.62 17.39
N ALA A 270 -7.79 7.34 17.59
CA ALA A 270 -7.68 6.30 16.58
C ALA A 270 -8.53 6.64 15.34
N ARG A 271 -9.80 7.02 15.53
CA ARG A 271 -10.70 7.46 14.47
C ARG A 271 -10.20 8.69 13.73
N ARG A 272 -9.84 9.73 14.50
CA ARG A 272 -9.34 10.99 13.92
C ARG A 272 -8.07 10.79 13.13
N GLY A 273 -7.19 9.90 13.60
CA GLY A 273 -5.97 9.52 12.87
C GLY A 273 -6.27 8.83 11.54
N ALA A 274 -7.20 7.89 11.52
CA ALA A 274 -7.63 7.23 10.29
C ALA A 274 -8.26 8.22 9.30
N LEU A 275 -9.15 9.11 9.77
CA LEU A 275 -9.78 10.14 8.93
C LEU A 275 -8.76 11.16 8.41
N PHE A 276 -7.79 11.57 9.23
CA PHE A 276 -6.73 12.46 8.77
C PHE A 276 -5.86 11.79 7.69
N GLY A 277 -5.54 10.50 7.85
CA GLY A 277 -4.92 9.72 6.79
C GLY A 277 -5.76 9.72 5.49
N GLY A 278 -7.08 9.64 5.62
CA GLY A 278 -8.03 9.74 4.51
C GLY A 278 -7.98 11.09 3.80
N LEU A 279 -7.91 12.21 4.54
CA LEU A 279 -7.74 13.54 3.97
C LEU A 279 -6.44 13.66 3.16
N LEU A 280 -5.36 13.08 3.67
CA LEU A 280 -4.08 13.06 2.95
C LEU A 280 -4.14 12.16 1.71
N LYS A 281 -4.91 11.05 1.76
CA LYS A 281 -5.06 10.09 0.66
C LYS A 281 -5.90 10.62 -0.52
N VAL A 282 -6.54 11.77 -0.40
CA VAL A 282 -7.23 12.42 -1.52
C VAL A 282 -6.26 12.94 -2.59
N TRP A 283 -5.05 13.37 -2.20
CA TRP A 283 -4.10 14.06 -3.08
C TRP A 283 -3.36 13.20 -4.12
N PRO A 284 -3.09 11.90 -3.93
CA PRO A 284 -2.25 11.09 -4.82
C PRO A 284 -2.63 11.11 -6.31
N VAL A 285 -3.91 11.24 -6.65
CA VAL A 285 -4.34 11.40 -8.04
C VAL A 285 -3.69 12.64 -8.66
N LEU A 286 -3.74 13.76 -7.95
CA LEU A 286 -3.25 15.04 -8.44
C LEU A 286 -1.73 15.18 -8.41
N ILE A 287 -1.07 14.51 -7.45
CA ILE A 287 0.36 14.70 -7.19
C ILE A 287 1.25 13.56 -7.67
N PHE A 288 0.68 12.42 -8.09
CA PHE A 288 1.45 11.28 -8.64
C PHE A 288 0.93 10.84 -10.01
N LEU A 289 -0.38 10.65 -10.19
CA LEU A 289 -0.93 10.20 -11.47
C LEU A 289 -0.89 11.31 -12.53
N ILE A 290 -1.35 12.52 -12.19
CA ILE A 290 -1.33 13.67 -13.10
C ILE A 290 0.08 14.05 -13.57
N PRO A 291 1.15 14.05 -12.76
CA PRO A 291 2.52 14.24 -13.26
C PRO A 291 2.92 13.28 -14.37
N GLY A 292 2.48 12.02 -14.30
CA GLY A 292 2.70 11.07 -15.40
C GLY A 292 2.05 11.48 -16.70
N MET A 293 0.78 11.92 -16.62
CA MET A 293 0.04 12.44 -17.78
C MET A 293 0.66 13.73 -18.33
N ILE A 294 1.16 14.61 -17.45
CA ILE A 294 1.93 15.79 -17.85
C ILE A 294 3.20 15.38 -18.60
N GLY A 295 3.93 14.38 -18.09
CA GLY A 295 5.12 13.84 -18.75
C GLY A 295 4.82 13.33 -20.16
N TRP A 296 3.73 12.57 -20.31
CA TRP A 296 3.25 12.13 -21.62
C TRP A 296 2.90 13.31 -22.53
N ALA A 297 2.15 14.30 -22.04
CA ALA A 297 1.74 15.47 -22.82
C ALA A 297 2.93 16.34 -23.26
N LEU A 298 3.92 16.53 -22.37
CA LEU A 298 5.17 17.23 -22.70
C LEU A 298 5.98 16.48 -23.78
N HIS A 299 5.99 15.16 -23.74
CA HIS A 299 6.62 14.33 -24.76
C HIS A 299 5.91 14.46 -26.12
N GLN A 300 4.57 14.39 -26.15
CA GLN A 300 3.78 14.59 -27.37
C GLN A 300 4.02 15.96 -28.02
N LYS A 301 4.25 16.98 -27.22
CA LYS A 301 4.58 18.33 -27.69
C LYS A 301 6.06 18.53 -28.04
N GLY A 302 6.90 17.51 -27.89
CA GLY A 302 8.34 17.59 -28.17
C GLY A 302 9.14 18.44 -27.18
N ILE A 303 8.54 18.82 -26.02
CA ILE A 303 9.20 19.64 -24.98
C ILE A 303 10.22 18.80 -24.19
N ILE A 304 9.90 17.53 -23.97
CA ILE A 304 10.81 16.54 -23.39
C ILE A 304 10.82 15.28 -24.24
N GLN A 305 11.86 14.46 -24.09
CA GLN A 305 11.90 13.14 -24.71
C GLN A 305 11.91 12.06 -23.64
N LEU A 306 10.91 11.16 -23.67
CA LEU A 306 10.84 10.00 -22.81
C LEU A 306 11.44 8.79 -23.53
N PRO A 307 12.24 7.95 -22.84
CA PRO A 307 12.81 6.76 -23.46
C PRO A 307 11.72 5.71 -23.75
N PRO A 308 11.88 4.93 -24.84
CA PRO A 308 11.02 3.79 -25.11
C PRO A 308 11.31 2.66 -24.10
N LYS A 309 10.33 1.80 -23.88
CA LYS A 309 10.52 0.59 -23.08
C LYS A 309 11.15 -0.49 -23.94
N ILE A 310 12.32 -0.96 -23.51
CA ILE A 310 13.10 -2.00 -24.20
C ILE A 310 13.15 -3.25 -23.32
N VAL A 311 12.73 -4.40 -23.86
CA VAL A 311 12.83 -5.71 -23.21
C VAL A 311 13.50 -6.68 -24.17
N GLY A 312 14.58 -7.35 -23.72
CA GLY A 312 15.32 -8.27 -24.58
C GLY A 312 15.96 -7.66 -25.83
N GLY A 313 16.12 -6.33 -25.88
CA GLY A 313 16.64 -5.60 -27.04
C GLY A 313 15.57 -5.11 -28.02
N GLU A 314 14.31 -5.42 -27.79
CA GLU A 314 13.18 -4.97 -28.61
C GLU A 314 12.36 -3.87 -27.92
N ILE A 315 11.84 -2.91 -28.70
CA ILE A 315 10.96 -1.87 -28.20
C ILE A 315 9.56 -2.47 -28.02
N VAL A 316 9.15 -2.66 -26.74
CA VAL A 316 7.83 -3.22 -26.39
C VAL A 316 6.78 -2.14 -26.14
N ALA A 317 7.19 -0.90 -25.86
CA ALA A 317 6.29 0.25 -25.74
C ALA A 317 6.99 1.55 -26.11
N PRO A 318 6.26 2.54 -26.66
CA PRO A 318 6.85 3.82 -27.10
C PRO A 318 7.40 4.66 -25.94
N ILE A 319 6.93 4.43 -24.72
CA ILE A 319 7.38 5.14 -23.51
C ILE A 319 7.60 4.11 -22.41
N ASP A 320 8.74 4.19 -21.73
CA ASP A 320 8.99 3.48 -20.49
C ASP A 320 8.35 4.26 -19.32
N GLY A 321 7.22 3.76 -18.84
CA GLY A 321 6.48 4.38 -17.74
C GLY A 321 7.33 4.59 -16.47
N ASP A 322 8.18 3.63 -16.14
CA ASP A 322 9.02 3.70 -14.93
C ASP A 322 10.09 4.81 -15.02
N GLN A 323 10.38 5.31 -16.23
CA GLN A 323 11.33 6.42 -16.47
C GLN A 323 10.66 7.80 -16.55
N VAL A 324 9.32 7.88 -16.55
CA VAL A 324 8.61 9.15 -16.72
C VAL A 324 8.92 10.12 -15.58
N PHE A 325 8.73 9.70 -14.33
CA PHE A 325 8.97 10.58 -13.18
C PHE A 325 10.44 10.99 -13.05
N PRO A 326 11.41 10.07 -13.12
CA PRO A 326 12.82 10.45 -13.15
C PRO A 326 13.19 11.43 -14.28
N SER A 327 12.61 11.25 -15.47
CA SER A 327 12.83 12.17 -16.61
C SER A 327 12.29 13.57 -16.32
N LEU A 328 11.09 13.68 -15.73
CA LEU A 328 10.54 14.98 -15.30
C LEU A 328 11.48 15.67 -14.29
N VAL A 329 11.98 14.93 -13.29
CA VAL A 329 12.92 15.46 -12.29
C VAL A 329 14.20 15.97 -12.95
N LYS A 330 14.77 15.19 -13.87
CA LYS A 330 16.03 15.52 -14.55
C LYS A 330 15.90 16.71 -15.51
N MET A 331 14.80 16.77 -16.27
CA MET A 331 14.65 17.70 -17.39
C MET A 331 13.98 19.03 -17.00
N LEU A 332 13.11 19.04 -15.98
CA LEU A 332 12.31 20.22 -15.64
C LEU A 332 12.82 20.98 -14.42
N LEU A 333 13.50 20.32 -13.48
CA LEU A 333 13.75 20.91 -12.17
C LEU A 333 15.13 21.58 -12.07
N PRO A 334 15.19 22.80 -11.51
CA PRO A 334 16.45 23.46 -11.21
C PRO A 334 17.17 22.80 -10.01
N PRO A 335 18.49 23.06 -9.83
CA PRO A 335 19.23 22.65 -8.64
C PRO A 335 18.57 23.13 -7.34
N GLY A 336 18.66 22.33 -6.29
CA GLY A 336 17.98 22.54 -5.02
C GLY A 336 16.58 21.95 -4.98
N ILE A 337 15.70 22.30 -5.93
CA ILE A 337 14.38 21.67 -6.07
C ILE A 337 14.53 20.20 -6.48
N ARG A 338 15.47 19.89 -7.35
CA ARG A 338 15.82 18.50 -7.70
C ARG A 338 16.22 17.69 -6.48
N GLY A 339 17.06 18.25 -5.60
CA GLY A 339 17.43 17.64 -4.33
C GLY A 339 16.23 17.41 -3.40
N LEU A 340 15.29 18.35 -3.36
CA LEU A 340 14.04 18.20 -2.60
C LEU A 340 13.18 17.04 -3.12
N ILE A 341 13.06 16.90 -4.44
CA ILE A 341 12.28 15.78 -5.03
C ILE A 341 12.98 14.43 -4.79
N VAL A 342 14.31 14.39 -4.85
CA VAL A 342 15.05 13.16 -4.47
C VAL A 342 14.84 12.84 -2.99
N ALA A 343 14.87 13.84 -2.10
CA ALA A 343 14.53 13.64 -0.68
C ALA A 343 13.08 13.16 -0.50
N CYS A 344 12.13 13.67 -1.29
CA CYS A 344 10.73 13.20 -1.32
C CYS A 344 10.64 11.69 -1.68
N LEU A 345 11.33 11.27 -2.73
CA LEU A 345 11.41 9.86 -3.14
C LEU A 345 12.01 8.97 -2.06
N LEU A 346 13.11 9.43 -1.45
CA LEU A 346 13.75 8.73 -0.35
C LEU A 346 12.84 8.65 0.88
N ALA A 347 12.12 9.74 1.19
CA ALA A 347 11.13 9.76 2.27
C ALA A 347 10.03 8.71 2.06
N ALA A 348 9.46 8.65 0.86
CA ALA A 348 8.43 7.68 0.49
C ALA A 348 8.95 6.24 0.59
N LEU A 349 10.10 5.97 -0.01
CA LEU A 349 10.74 4.66 0.00
C LEU A 349 11.05 4.18 1.43
N MET A 350 11.70 5.02 2.23
CA MET A 350 12.12 4.66 3.59
C MET A 350 10.92 4.49 4.53
N SER A 351 9.88 5.31 4.42
CA SER A 351 8.68 5.20 5.29
C SER A 351 7.89 3.92 5.00
N SER A 352 7.71 3.56 3.74
CA SER A 352 7.05 2.32 3.33
C SER A 352 7.84 1.09 3.78
N LEU A 353 9.15 1.06 3.52
CA LEU A 353 10.01 -0.06 3.94
C LEU A 353 10.05 -0.22 5.46
N ALA A 354 10.24 0.86 6.22
CA ALA A 354 10.25 0.80 7.68
C ALA A 354 8.95 0.24 8.24
N SER A 355 7.84 0.62 7.62
CA SER A 355 6.51 0.14 7.97
C SER A 355 6.34 -1.36 7.70
N LEU A 356 6.81 -1.83 6.55
CA LEU A 356 6.79 -3.24 6.17
C LEU A 356 7.68 -4.09 7.08
N PHE A 357 8.90 -3.62 7.37
CA PHE A 357 9.82 -4.31 8.27
C PHE A 357 9.23 -4.48 9.67
N ASN A 358 8.68 -3.40 10.23
CA ASN A 358 8.09 -3.43 11.56
C ASN A 358 6.83 -4.31 11.60
N SER A 359 5.94 -4.23 10.61
CA SER A 359 4.73 -5.06 10.57
C SER A 359 5.05 -6.54 10.38
N SER A 360 6.03 -6.88 9.53
CA SER A 360 6.50 -8.25 9.38
C SER A 360 7.09 -8.80 10.68
N ALA A 361 7.89 -8.01 11.37
CA ALA A 361 8.46 -8.39 12.66
C ALA A 361 7.39 -8.54 13.75
N SER A 362 6.36 -7.69 13.76
CA SER A 362 5.20 -7.81 14.66
C SER A 362 4.45 -9.12 14.43
N LEU A 363 4.11 -9.44 13.18
CA LEU A 363 3.44 -10.70 12.83
C LEU A 363 4.27 -11.92 13.23
N PHE A 364 5.58 -11.88 12.97
CA PHE A 364 6.45 -13.00 13.36
C PHE A 364 6.55 -13.13 14.89
N THR A 365 6.81 -12.03 15.60
CA THR A 365 7.08 -12.07 17.05
C THR A 365 5.83 -12.40 17.85
N VAL A 366 4.73 -11.68 17.59
CA VAL A 366 3.49 -11.79 18.40
C VAL A 366 2.62 -12.95 17.95
N ASP A 367 2.49 -13.18 16.63
CA ASP A 367 1.55 -14.18 16.13
C ASP A 367 2.16 -15.57 15.94
N ILE A 368 3.49 -15.64 15.73
CA ILE A 368 4.17 -16.92 15.48
C ILE A 368 5.06 -17.31 16.66
N TYR A 369 6.08 -16.49 16.97
CA TYR A 369 7.10 -16.88 17.95
C TYR A 369 6.55 -17.03 19.37
N GLU A 370 5.83 -16.03 19.87
CA GLU A 370 5.24 -16.05 21.22
C GLU A 370 4.24 -17.20 21.41
N LYS A 371 3.51 -17.55 20.36
CA LYS A 371 2.59 -18.71 20.40
C LYS A 371 3.30 -20.06 20.37
N LEU A 372 4.46 -20.16 19.71
CA LEU A 372 5.29 -21.37 19.70
C LEU A 372 6.13 -21.52 20.97
N ARG A 373 6.49 -20.41 21.61
CA ARG A 373 7.32 -20.33 22.82
C ARG A 373 6.65 -19.44 23.87
N PRO A 374 5.52 -19.88 24.48
CA PRO A 374 4.81 -19.07 25.47
C PRO A 374 5.64 -18.88 26.74
N GLY A 375 5.35 -17.79 27.47
CA GLY A 375 5.98 -17.50 28.77
C GLY A 375 7.38 -16.86 28.68
N GLN A 376 7.76 -16.33 27.51
CA GLN A 376 9.01 -15.58 27.37
C GLN A 376 8.92 -14.20 28.03
N SER A 377 10.04 -13.66 28.49
CA SER A 377 10.10 -12.32 29.03
C SER A 377 9.92 -11.25 27.93
N GLU A 378 9.39 -10.08 28.28
CA GLU A 378 9.22 -8.95 27.36
C GLU A 378 10.54 -8.54 26.69
N GLN A 379 11.66 -8.55 27.44
CA GLN A 379 12.98 -8.26 26.90
C GLN A 379 13.43 -9.28 25.86
N HIS A 380 13.11 -10.56 26.07
CA HIS A 380 13.38 -11.61 25.09
C HIS A 380 12.54 -11.40 23.82
N LEU A 381 11.25 -11.15 23.95
CA LEU A 381 10.35 -10.89 22.81
C LEU A 381 10.78 -9.63 22.04
N LEU A 382 11.22 -8.58 22.74
CA LEU A 382 11.78 -7.38 22.10
C LEU A 382 13.03 -7.71 21.27
N THR A 383 13.91 -8.56 21.80
CA THR A 383 15.11 -9.02 21.08
C THR A 383 14.74 -9.84 19.84
N VAL A 384 13.76 -10.74 19.99
CA VAL A 384 13.22 -11.52 18.86
C VAL A 384 12.62 -10.58 17.79
N GLY A 385 11.89 -9.55 18.20
CA GLY A 385 11.34 -8.55 17.28
C GLY A 385 12.42 -7.81 16.48
N ARG A 386 13.51 -7.41 17.13
CA ARG A 386 14.66 -6.79 16.46
C ARG A 386 15.36 -7.74 15.48
N ILE A 387 15.56 -8.99 15.87
CA ILE A 387 16.14 -10.01 15.00
C ILE A 387 15.20 -10.28 13.81
N ALA A 388 13.91 -10.40 14.04
CA ALA A 388 12.92 -10.57 12.97
C ALA A 388 12.95 -9.41 11.98
N THR A 389 13.01 -8.16 12.48
CA THR A 389 13.16 -6.97 11.62
C THR A 389 14.42 -7.06 10.76
N ALA A 390 15.58 -7.38 11.38
CA ALA A 390 16.85 -7.54 10.67
C ALA A 390 16.78 -8.67 9.63
N THR A 391 16.11 -9.77 9.95
CA THR A 391 15.92 -10.91 9.03
C THR A 391 15.10 -10.48 7.81
N VAL A 392 14.02 -9.74 7.99
CA VAL A 392 13.18 -9.23 6.87
C VAL A 392 13.99 -8.27 5.98
N VAL A 393 14.83 -7.42 6.56
CA VAL A 393 15.75 -6.55 5.82
C VAL A 393 16.68 -7.38 4.93
N VAL A 394 17.31 -8.42 5.48
CA VAL A 394 18.23 -9.32 4.73
C VAL A 394 17.49 -10.07 3.62
N LEU A 395 16.32 -10.63 3.92
CA LEU A 395 15.50 -11.31 2.92
C LEU A 395 15.07 -10.37 1.79
N GLY A 396 14.71 -9.12 2.12
CA GLY A 396 14.40 -8.09 1.12
C GLY A 396 15.56 -7.83 0.17
N ILE A 397 16.79 -7.73 0.69
CA ILE A 397 18.00 -7.56 -0.13
C ILE A 397 18.24 -8.77 -1.05
N ILE A 398 18.15 -9.99 -0.51
CA ILE A 398 18.37 -11.23 -1.26
C ILE A 398 17.36 -11.39 -2.40
N TRP A 399 16.14 -10.86 -2.23
CA TRP A 399 15.07 -11.01 -3.22
C TRP A 399 15.15 -10.01 -4.39
N ILE A 400 15.92 -8.90 -4.26
CA ILE A 400 16.07 -7.89 -5.32
C ILE A 400 16.43 -8.49 -6.70
N PRO A 401 17.43 -9.41 -6.83
CA PRO A 401 17.77 -10.00 -8.12
C PRO A 401 16.61 -10.79 -8.76
N VAL A 402 15.74 -11.39 -7.94
CA VAL A 402 14.57 -12.14 -8.42
C VAL A 402 13.56 -11.16 -9.01
N MET A 403 13.29 -10.07 -8.31
CA MET A 403 12.37 -9.02 -8.79
C MET A 403 12.84 -8.37 -10.09
N ALA A 404 14.13 -8.12 -10.23
CA ALA A 404 14.71 -7.57 -11.46
C ALA A 404 14.45 -8.46 -12.69
N LYS A 405 14.27 -9.77 -12.51
CA LYS A 405 13.93 -10.72 -13.59
C LYS A 405 12.43 -10.85 -13.85
N VAL A 406 11.59 -10.64 -12.83
CA VAL A 406 10.13 -10.91 -12.90
C VAL A 406 9.35 -9.66 -13.35
N SER A 407 9.85 -8.45 -13.12
CA SER A 407 9.15 -7.17 -13.33
C SER A 407 9.08 -6.70 -14.80
N GLY A 408 8.99 -7.59 -15.77
CA GLY A 408 8.93 -7.27 -17.21
C GLY A 408 7.74 -6.42 -17.69
N GLY A 409 6.78 -6.06 -16.82
CA GLY A 409 5.61 -5.20 -17.09
C GLY A 409 5.50 -4.07 -16.06
N GLY A 410 4.57 -3.15 -16.18
CA GLY A 410 4.40 -2.04 -15.25
C GLY A 410 4.35 -2.49 -13.78
N LEU A 411 5.33 -2.02 -13.00
CA LEU A 411 5.58 -2.44 -11.61
C LEU A 411 4.34 -2.29 -10.71
N TYR A 412 3.63 -1.18 -10.86
CA TYR A 412 2.45 -0.87 -10.06
C TYR A 412 1.27 -1.81 -10.37
N GLN A 413 1.04 -2.11 -11.65
CA GLN A 413 -0.02 -3.02 -12.08
C GLN A 413 0.24 -4.46 -11.60
N TYR A 414 1.50 -4.91 -11.65
CA TYR A 414 1.90 -6.20 -11.08
C TYR A 414 1.57 -6.28 -9.59
N LEU A 415 1.93 -5.25 -8.81
CA LEU A 415 1.63 -5.19 -7.37
C LEU A 415 0.11 -5.28 -7.12
N GLN A 416 -0.69 -4.53 -7.89
CA GLN A 416 -2.15 -4.55 -7.75
C GLN A 416 -2.77 -5.90 -8.10
N SER A 417 -2.26 -6.60 -9.11
CA SER A 417 -2.75 -7.93 -9.48
C SER A 417 -2.46 -8.97 -8.38
N VAL A 418 -1.25 -8.98 -7.81
CA VAL A 418 -0.91 -9.88 -6.69
C VAL A 418 -1.79 -9.58 -5.47
N GLN A 419 -2.01 -8.31 -5.14
CA GLN A 419 -2.94 -7.92 -4.07
C GLN A 419 -4.37 -8.37 -4.38
N GLY A 420 -4.80 -8.29 -5.65
CA GLY A 420 -6.10 -8.77 -6.11
C GLY A 420 -6.33 -10.27 -5.90
N TYR A 421 -5.28 -11.06 -5.78
CA TYR A 421 -5.40 -12.51 -5.51
C TYR A 421 -5.31 -12.86 -4.02
N LEU A 422 -4.68 -12.02 -3.21
CA LEU A 422 -4.54 -12.22 -1.76
C LEU A 422 -5.66 -11.56 -0.93
N ALA A 423 -6.17 -10.42 -1.38
CA ALA A 423 -7.18 -9.63 -0.68
C ALA A 423 -8.55 -10.31 -0.51
N PRO A 424 -9.11 -11.00 -1.53
CA PRO A 424 -10.48 -11.46 -1.52
C PRO A 424 -10.87 -12.32 -0.33
N PRO A 425 -10.14 -13.39 0.03
CA PRO A 425 -10.53 -14.24 1.16
C PRO A 425 -10.41 -13.48 2.50
N ILE A 426 -9.47 -12.57 2.65
CA ILE A 426 -9.31 -11.76 3.85
C ILE A 426 -10.50 -10.81 3.99
N THR A 427 -10.84 -10.08 2.92
CA THR A 427 -11.99 -9.17 2.91
C THR A 427 -13.29 -9.90 3.25
N ALA A 428 -13.51 -11.09 2.63
CA ALA A 428 -14.70 -11.89 2.90
C ALA A 428 -14.80 -12.30 4.37
N VAL A 429 -13.71 -12.81 4.95
CA VAL A 429 -13.70 -13.30 6.34
C VAL A 429 -13.90 -12.16 7.33
N PHE A 430 -13.24 -11.01 7.14
CA PHE A 430 -13.41 -9.88 8.05
C PHE A 430 -14.79 -9.24 7.91
N PHE A 431 -15.21 -8.94 6.69
CA PHE A 431 -16.49 -8.26 6.47
C PHE A 431 -17.67 -9.11 6.91
N LEU A 432 -17.80 -10.33 6.39
CA LEU A 432 -18.89 -11.22 6.77
C LEU A 432 -18.81 -11.59 8.24
N GLY A 433 -17.60 -11.84 8.77
CA GLY A 433 -17.40 -12.18 10.18
C GLY A 433 -17.81 -11.09 11.16
N LEU A 434 -17.72 -9.81 10.76
CA LEU A 434 -18.11 -8.68 11.59
C LEU A 434 -19.64 -8.49 11.63
N PHE A 435 -20.33 -8.77 10.52
CA PHE A 435 -21.77 -8.52 10.39
C PHE A 435 -22.65 -9.76 10.63
N TRP A 436 -22.13 -10.97 10.49
CA TRP A 436 -22.93 -12.19 10.59
C TRP A 436 -22.48 -13.11 11.74
N LYS A 437 -23.30 -13.15 12.80
CA LYS A 437 -23.03 -13.89 14.03
C LYS A 437 -22.92 -15.41 13.83
N ARG A 438 -23.62 -15.98 12.83
CA ARG A 438 -23.66 -17.42 12.59
C ARG A 438 -22.35 -17.98 12.06
N LEU A 439 -21.51 -17.12 11.44
CA LEU A 439 -20.24 -17.55 10.89
C LEU A 439 -19.25 -17.97 11.98
N ASN A 440 -18.59 -19.09 11.76
CA ASN A 440 -17.76 -19.76 12.73
C ASN A 440 -16.32 -20.01 12.27
N SER A 441 -15.52 -20.62 13.13
CA SER A 441 -14.11 -20.92 12.91
C SER A 441 -13.86 -21.82 11.68
N ALA A 442 -14.72 -22.83 11.45
CA ALA A 442 -14.58 -23.72 10.30
C ALA A 442 -14.73 -22.94 8.98
N GLY A 443 -15.81 -22.13 8.89
CA GLY A 443 -16.05 -21.28 7.71
C GLY A 443 -14.90 -20.32 7.42
N ALA A 444 -14.42 -19.61 8.44
CA ALA A 444 -13.31 -18.68 8.29
C ALA A 444 -11.99 -19.38 7.88
N THR A 445 -11.69 -20.53 8.48
CA THR A 445 -10.49 -21.31 8.16
C THR A 445 -10.51 -21.81 6.71
N TRP A 446 -11.62 -22.43 6.28
CA TRP A 446 -11.75 -22.93 4.93
C TRP A 446 -11.78 -21.81 3.89
N ALA A 447 -12.44 -20.67 4.17
CA ALA A 447 -12.46 -19.52 3.27
C ALA A 447 -11.05 -18.96 3.03
N LEU A 448 -10.26 -18.77 4.10
CA LEU A 448 -8.87 -18.32 3.98
C LEU A 448 -8.02 -19.33 3.21
N ALA A 449 -8.05 -20.61 3.61
CA ALA A 449 -7.23 -21.65 2.99
C ALA A 449 -7.55 -21.81 1.50
N THR A 450 -8.83 -21.96 1.14
CA THR A 450 -9.27 -22.11 -0.25
C THR A 450 -8.95 -20.86 -1.06
N GLY A 451 -9.23 -19.66 -0.52
CA GLY A 451 -9.00 -18.41 -1.23
C GLY A 451 -7.52 -18.17 -1.50
N PHE A 452 -6.63 -18.45 -0.54
CA PHE A 452 -5.18 -18.32 -0.76
C PHE A 452 -4.65 -19.37 -1.75
N VAL A 453 -5.09 -20.62 -1.65
CA VAL A 453 -4.67 -21.66 -2.61
C VAL A 453 -5.10 -21.28 -4.02
N LEU A 454 -6.36 -20.88 -4.21
CA LEU A 454 -6.87 -20.48 -5.53
C LEU A 454 -6.20 -19.20 -6.05
N GLY A 455 -5.94 -18.23 -5.17
CA GLY A 455 -5.22 -17.00 -5.52
C GLY A 455 -3.79 -17.30 -5.99
N MET A 456 -3.06 -18.17 -5.29
CA MET A 456 -1.71 -18.58 -5.69
C MET A 456 -1.71 -19.43 -6.96
N LEU A 457 -2.70 -20.30 -7.14
CA LEU A 457 -2.89 -21.04 -8.39
C LEU A 457 -3.15 -20.09 -9.57
N LYS A 458 -4.03 -19.09 -9.39
CA LYS A 458 -4.29 -18.07 -10.43
C LYS A 458 -3.01 -17.32 -10.79
N LEU A 459 -2.22 -16.88 -9.78
CA LEU A 459 -0.94 -16.21 -10.01
C LEU A 459 0.04 -17.10 -10.79
N THR A 460 0.17 -18.36 -10.39
CA THR A 460 1.05 -19.34 -11.06
C THR A 460 0.63 -19.58 -12.49
N ILE A 461 -0.68 -19.81 -12.71
CA ILE A 461 -1.22 -20.02 -14.06
C ILE A 461 -1.00 -18.75 -14.90
N GLN A 462 -1.25 -17.57 -14.36
CA GLN A 462 -1.02 -16.30 -15.06
C GLN A 462 0.44 -16.10 -15.50
N VAL A 463 1.42 -16.57 -14.71
CA VAL A 463 2.84 -16.45 -15.06
C VAL A 463 3.25 -17.48 -16.12
N LEU A 464 2.68 -18.69 -16.07
CA LEU A 464 3.14 -19.83 -16.88
C LEU A 464 2.35 -20.00 -18.18
N PHE A 465 1.06 -19.64 -18.22
CA PHE A 465 0.15 -19.92 -19.34
C PHE A 465 -0.35 -18.63 -20.00
N GLY A 466 -0.33 -18.58 -21.34
CA GLY A 466 -0.81 -17.45 -22.14
C GLY A 466 0.02 -17.21 -23.38
N GLU A 467 -0.40 -16.27 -24.21
CA GLU A 467 0.33 -15.87 -25.40
C GLU A 467 1.73 -15.35 -25.05
N GLY A 468 2.76 -15.88 -25.69
CA GLY A 468 4.16 -15.50 -25.42
C GLY A 468 4.74 -16.04 -24.11
N LYS A 469 4.02 -16.92 -23.38
CA LYS A 469 4.47 -17.52 -22.13
C LYS A 469 4.98 -18.95 -22.31
N THR A 470 5.39 -19.59 -21.18
CA THR A 470 6.01 -20.91 -21.19
C THR A 470 5.09 -21.99 -21.81
N PHE A 471 3.79 -21.93 -21.50
CA PHE A 471 2.81 -22.91 -21.97
C PHE A 471 1.65 -22.22 -22.69
N GLN A 472 1.26 -22.76 -23.84
CA GLN A 472 0.12 -22.30 -24.64
C GLN A 472 -1.03 -23.31 -24.67
N GLU A 473 -0.87 -24.44 -24.00
CA GLU A 473 -1.88 -25.49 -23.85
C GLU A 473 -1.91 -26.01 -22.41
N PRO A 474 -3.02 -26.54 -21.91
CA PRO A 474 -4.32 -26.62 -22.58
C PRO A 474 -5.10 -25.29 -22.57
N ALA A 475 -5.98 -25.08 -23.53
CA ALA A 475 -6.72 -23.84 -23.74
C ALA A 475 -7.46 -23.31 -22.50
N TRP A 476 -8.00 -24.18 -21.64
CA TRP A 476 -8.67 -23.75 -20.40
C TRP A 476 -7.72 -23.14 -19.37
N LEU A 477 -6.45 -23.59 -19.29
CA LEU A 477 -5.44 -22.96 -18.44
C LEU A 477 -4.97 -21.62 -19.00
N VAL A 478 -4.85 -21.53 -20.33
CA VAL A 478 -4.56 -20.26 -21.01
C VAL A 478 -5.67 -19.25 -20.72
N TRP A 479 -6.93 -19.64 -20.86
CA TRP A 479 -8.07 -18.78 -20.54
C TRP A 479 -8.07 -18.31 -19.08
N ILE A 480 -7.77 -19.21 -18.12
CA ILE A 480 -7.63 -18.83 -16.71
C ILE A 480 -6.43 -17.87 -16.54
N GLY A 481 -5.31 -18.13 -17.19
CA GLY A 481 -4.10 -17.30 -17.12
C GLY A 481 -4.32 -15.88 -17.63
N GLU A 482 -5.07 -15.73 -18.71
CA GLU A 482 -5.38 -14.46 -19.36
C GLU A 482 -6.60 -13.76 -18.77
N LEU A 483 -7.38 -14.43 -17.90
CA LEU A 483 -8.50 -13.81 -17.21
C LEU A 483 -8.03 -12.55 -16.48
N ASN A 484 -8.66 -11.41 -16.81
CA ASN A 484 -8.34 -10.12 -16.22
C ASN A 484 -8.37 -10.19 -14.68
N PHE A 485 -7.34 -9.62 -14.04
CA PHE A 485 -7.16 -9.72 -12.58
C PHE A 485 -8.32 -9.12 -11.77
N LEU A 486 -9.04 -8.14 -12.31
CA LEU A 486 -10.18 -7.50 -11.67
C LEU A 486 -11.36 -8.48 -11.55
N TYR A 487 -11.67 -9.20 -12.63
CA TYR A 487 -12.70 -10.25 -12.58
C TYR A 487 -12.29 -11.42 -11.71
N ALA A 488 -11.00 -11.83 -11.79
CA ALA A 488 -10.46 -12.88 -10.92
C ALA A 488 -10.59 -12.51 -9.44
N THR A 489 -10.34 -11.25 -9.05
CA THR A 489 -10.54 -10.73 -7.69
C THR A 489 -12.00 -10.92 -7.23
N GLY A 490 -12.97 -10.55 -8.06
CA GLY A 490 -14.40 -10.72 -7.76
C GLY A 490 -14.80 -12.19 -7.62
N ILE A 491 -14.33 -13.05 -8.51
CA ILE A 491 -14.59 -14.49 -8.46
C ILE A 491 -14.00 -15.12 -7.19
N LEU A 492 -12.76 -14.80 -6.85
CA LEU A 492 -12.10 -15.29 -5.64
C LEU A 492 -12.84 -14.84 -4.37
N PHE A 493 -13.33 -13.60 -4.36
CA PHE A 493 -14.15 -13.09 -3.25
C PHE A 493 -15.47 -13.87 -3.12
N ALA A 494 -16.17 -14.09 -4.22
CA ALA A 494 -17.42 -14.84 -4.22
C ALA A 494 -17.20 -16.30 -3.75
N ILE A 495 -16.16 -16.97 -4.24
CA ILE A 495 -15.80 -18.33 -3.79
C ILE A 495 -15.50 -18.34 -2.31
N ALA A 496 -14.64 -17.43 -1.81
CA ALA A 496 -14.30 -17.36 -0.39
C ALA A 496 -15.54 -17.09 0.50
N ALA A 497 -16.43 -16.21 0.07
CA ALA A 497 -17.69 -15.92 0.76
C ALA A 497 -18.62 -17.14 0.79
N ILE A 498 -18.80 -17.83 -0.34
CA ILE A 498 -19.62 -19.06 -0.42
C ILE A 498 -19.03 -20.15 0.48
N VAL A 499 -17.73 -20.41 0.39
CA VAL A 499 -17.06 -21.42 1.24
C VAL A 499 -17.23 -21.08 2.71
N MET A 500 -17.06 -19.81 3.10
CA MET A 500 -17.24 -19.36 4.48
C MET A 500 -18.66 -19.62 4.97
N VAL A 501 -19.66 -19.27 4.19
CA VAL A 501 -21.08 -19.44 4.54
C VAL A 501 -21.43 -20.93 4.62
N VAL A 502 -21.13 -21.70 3.56
CA VAL A 502 -21.49 -23.12 3.50
C VAL A 502 -20.79 -23.90 4.62
N ALA A 503 -19.49 -23.76 4.80
CA ALA A 503 -18.78 -24.46 5.87
C ALA A 503 -19.27 -24.04 7.28
N SER A 504 -19.65 -22.77 7.47
CA SER A 504 -20.24 -22.33 8.73
C SER A 504 -21.64 -22.93 8.97
N LEU A 505 -22.47 -23.04 7.95
CA LEU A 505 -23.81 -23.61 8.08
C LEU A 505 -23.79 -25.12 8.32
N LEU A 506 -22.83 -25.83 7.76
CA LEU A 506 -22.64 -27.28 7.91
C LEU A 506 -21.98 -27.68 9.25
N THR A 507 -21.48 -26.72 10.01
CA THR A 507 -20.79 -26.95 11.29
C THR A 507 -21.51 -26.26 12.45
N PRO A 508 -21.27 -26.64 13.73
CA PRO A 508 -21.92 -26.04 14.87
C PRO A 508 -21.76 -24.51 14.93
N PRO A 509 -22.76 -23.78 15.47
CA PRO A 509 -22.67 -22.33 15.66
C PRO A 509 -21.48 -21.96 16.55
N PRO A 510 -20.90 -20.76 16.38
CA PRO A 510 -19.80 -20.32 17.24
C PRO A 510 -20.29 -20.12 18.67
N PRO A 511 -19.44 -20.37 19.70
CA PRO A 511 -19.78 -20.09 21.09
C PRO A 511 -19.94 -18.57 21.29
N GLU A 512 -20.73 -18.18 22.30
CA GLU A 512 -21.08 -16.77 22.53
C GLU A 512 -19.87 -15.88 22.79
N GLU A 513 -18.82 -16.40 23.43
CA GLU A 513 -17.54 -15.71 23.66
C GLU A 513 -16.84 -15.24 22.37
N LYS A 514 -17.07 -15.94 21.25
CA LYS A 514 -16.54 -15.60 19.93
C LYS A 514 -17.40 -14.56 19.19
N ILE A 515 -18.56 -14.22 19.73
CA ILE A 515 -19.52 -13.28 19.13
C ILE A 515 -19.58 -11.99 19.93
N ARG A 516 -19.66 -12.11 21.26
CA ARG A 516 -19.94 -11.01 22.18
C ARG A 516 -18.88 -9.90 22.08
N GLY A 517 -19.32 -8.69 21.69
CA GLY A 517 -18.43 -7.54 21.48
C GLY A 517 -17.55 -7.61 20.24
N LEU A 518 -17.61 -8.70 19.46
CA LEU A 518 -16.80 -8.93 18.25
C LEU A 518 -17.62 -8.88 16.95
N THR A 519 -18.93 -8.66 17.06
CA THR A 519 -19.84 -8.48 15.92
C THR A 519 -20.81 -7.33 16.18
N TYR A 520 -21.28 -6.67 15.13
CA TYR A 520 -22.17 -5.51 15.23
C TYR A 520 -23.45 -5.80 16.02
N GLY A 521 -24.05 -6.96 15.85
CA GLY A 521 -25.28 -7.32 16.52
C GLY A 521 -25.10 -7.78 17.98
N SER A 522 -23.89 -7.75 18.55
CA SER A 522 -23.56 -8.24 19.89
C SER A 522 -22.92 -7.20 20.81
N ILE A 523 -22.84 -5.95 20.36
CA ILE A 523 -22.29 -4.83 21.14
C ILE A 523 -23.30 -4.46 22.25
N HIS A 524 -22.83 -4.40 23.51
CA HIS A 524 -23.62 -3.90 24.61
C HIS A 524 -23.99 -2.42 24.45
N LYS A 525 -25.14 -2.00 24.99
CA LYS A 525 -25.65 -0.61 24.88
C LYS A 525 -24.62 0.43 25.34
N GLU A 526 -23.98 0.22 26.50
CA GLU A 526 -22.96 1.13 27.03
C GLU A 526 -21.76 1.29 26.07
N ALA A 527 -21.30 0.17 25.49
CA ALA A 527 -20.24 0.19 24.50
C ALA A 527 -20.68 0.84 23.18
N ALA A 528 -21.94 0.66 22.78
CA ALA A 528 -22.50 1.33 21.60
C ALA A 528 -22.59 2.84 21.80
N ASP A 529 -22.96 3.31 23.00
CA ASP A 529 -23.01 4.73 23.34
C ASP A 529 -21.62 5.37 23.35
N GLU A 530 -20.61 4.69 23.87
CA GLU A 530 -19.22 5.15 23.83
C GLU A 530 -18.70 5.24 22.38
N ILE A 531 -18.99 4.22 21.56
CA ILE A 531 -18.68 4.21 20.13
C ILE A 531 -19.36 5.40 19.43
N ARG A 532 -20.62 5.68 19.76
CA ARG A 532 -21.36 6.81 19.20
C ARG A 532 -20.77 8.15 19.64
N LYS A 533 -20.48 8.32 20.93
CA LYS A 533 -19.88 9.56 21.49
C LYS A 533 -18.48 9.86 20.95
N SER A 534 -17.74 8.83 20.49
CA SER A 534 -16.41 9.02 19.88
C SER A 534 -16.47 9.60 18.46
N TRP A 535 -17.66 9.74 17.85
CA TRP A 535 -17.91 10.54 16.65
C TRP A 535 -18.24 11.98 17.05
N ASP A 536 -17.24 12.85 17.04
CA ASP A 536 -17.44 14.28 17.25
C ASP A 536 -17.63 15.04 15.93
N ALA A 537 -17.96 16.33 16.04
CA ALA A 537 -18.16 17.19 14.87
C ALA A 537 -16.92 17.26 13.97
N GLY A 538 -15.71 17.20 14.53
CA GLY A 538 -14.48 17.19 13.76
C GLY A 538 -14.32 15.92 12.91
N ASN A 539 -14.66 14.76 13.46
CA ASN A 539 -14.64 13.48 12.73
C ASN A 539 -15.68 13.47 11.60
N ILE A 540 -16.88 14.00 11.87
CA ILE A 540 -17.95 14.11 10.85
C ILE A 540 -17.50 15.07 9.73
N LEU A 541 -16.93 16.22 10.09
CA LEU A 541 -16.42 17.19 9.10
C LEU A 541 -15.34 16.56 8.22
N MET A 542 -14.34 15.89 8.80
CA MET A 542 -13.29 15.22 8.03
C MET A 542 -13.86 14.16 7.09
N ALA A 543 -14.77 13.32 7.57
CA ALA A 543 -15.43 12.30 6.74
C ALA A 543 -16.21 12.93 5.59
N THR A 544 -16.95 14.02 5.86
CA THR A 544 -17.70 14.76 4.84
C THR A 544 -16.77 15.36 3.79
N VAL A 545 -15.66 15.99 4.19
CA VAL A 545 -14.68 16.56 3.26
C VAL A 545 -14.06 15.48 2.39
N ILE A 546 -13.72 14.32 2.95
CA ILE A 546 -13.20 13.17 2.18
C ILE A 546 -14.22 12.73 1.12
N LEU A 547 -15.49 12.53 1.51
CA LEU A 547 -16.54 12.10 0.58
C LEU A 547 -16.79 13.11 -0.53
N LEU A 548 -16.85 14.40 -0.18
CA LEU A 548 -17.03 15.47 -1.17
C LEU A 548 -15.83 15.57 -2.13
N ALA A 549 -14.61 15.43 -1.62
CA ALA A 549 -13.41 15.47 -2.45
C ALA A 549 -13.33 14.25 -3.39
N VAL A 550 -13.56 13.04 -2.88
CA VAL A 550 -13.58 11.81 -3.69
C VAL A 550 -14.71 11.85 -4.71
N GLY A 551 -15.93 12.23 -4.29
CA GLY A 551 -17.09 12.37 -5.18
C GLY A 551 -16.86 13.43 -6.24
N GLY A 552 -16.30 14.59 -5.87
CA GLY A 552 -15.94 15.67 -6.79
C GLY A 552 -14.90 15.25 -7.83
N MET A 553 -13.87 14.49 -7.42
CA MET A 553 -12.89 13.92 -8.36
C MET A 553 -13.52 12.90 -9.30
N TYR A 554 -14.34 11.98 -8.80
CA TYR A 554 -15.07 11.05 -9.66
C TYR A 554 -15.96 11.78 -10.66
N LEU A 555 -16.72 12.77 -10.20
CA LEU A 555 -17.59 13.57 -11.07
C LEU A 555 -16.77 14.32 -12.13
N TYR A 556 -15.72 15.04 -11.73
CA TYR A 556 -14.90 15.82 -12.66
C TYR A 556 -14.22 14.91 -13.69
N PHE A 557 -13.51 13.88 -13.27
CA PHE A 557 -12.74 13.01 -14.17
C PHE A 557 -13.60 12.05 -14.99
N SER A 558 -14.86 11.84 -14.63
CA SER A 558 -15.81 11.13 -15.50
C SER A 558 -16.13 11.87 -16.79
N PHE A 559 -16.00 13.21 -16.78
CA PHE A 559 -16.38 14.07 -17.90
C PHE A 559 -15.24 15.00 -18.39
N TRP A 560 -14.05 14.93 -17.85
CA TRP A 560 -12.96 15.88 -18.12
C TRP A 560 -12.43 15.87 -19.56
N LEU A 561 -12.72 14.82 -20.32
CA LEU A 561 -12.39 14.68 -21.75
C LEU A 561 -13.61 14.84 -22.67
N SER A 562 -14.78 15.19 -22.12
CA SER A 562 -15.98 15.43 -22.92
C SER A 562 -15.94 16.75 -23.70
#